data_d7de0bab5629d6d7933d76afe893a20c
#
_entry.id   d7de0bab5629d6d7933d76afe893a20c
#
_cell.length_a   1.000
_cell.length_b   1.000
_cell.length_c   1.000
_cell.angle_alpha   90.00
_cell.angle_beta   90.00
_cell.angle_gamma   90.00
#
_symmetry.space_group_name_H-M   'P 1'
#
loop_
_entity.id
_entity.type
_entity.pdbx_description
1 polymer ?
#
loop_
_entity_poly.entity_id
_entity_poly.type
_entity_poly.pdbx_seq_one_letter_code
_entity_poly.pdbx_strand_id
1 'polypeptide(L)'
;MSKVKRILSVIMAMVMVLAMSVPTFAATTTNNSAVKISGVEAGAKVTAYHIIKYNQKGYYEEAIANTITKDAHNNLSPSASDVMAIAADSDKLAQLEKYVFTADDLVSDVYQHALGLGTWLIVVTGSSDYIYNPAIVSVQQDTNGVVYGELNLATDSWGTNVYVKRGEPTITKTSLTPDVNGVQIGDKLQYQITADIPDYQANVSDMQYSIKDTLTGLKLVVDGEHSVEATVDNKTDDTLTAAVNAAIRTGETSFEVTGLGDTFLKANAGKQIVLKYWAEVTTSAKLTVDKANNKAELEYSTNGGTGHKESTTEHYTFGIDTTINGSTETTPKTGEFIKIDENGNVSYNETTGQVVVTGEALTGAEFQLHIGSADGALFTNAAGKSTFTTVDGRLEINGLDSDVDYYLVETKAP
;
A
#
# COMPACT_ATOMS: atom_id res chain seq x y z
N MET A 1 15.68 4.69 22.26
CA MET A 1 15.04 3.74 23.21
C MET A 1 13.58 3.48 22.80
N SER A 2 13.29 2.97 21.61
CA SER A 2 11.90 2.62 21.23
C SER A 2 11.75 1.35 20.37
N LYS A 3 12.83 0.71 19.96
CA LYS A 3 12.79 -0.48 19.07
C LYS A 3 12.60 -1.82 19.80
N VAL A 4 12.86 -1.88 21.09
CA VAL A 4 12.72 -3.13 21.88
C VAL A 4 11.27 -3.38 22.35
N LYS A 5 10.41 -2.35 22.38
CA LYS A 5 9.03 -2.48 22.85
C LYS A 5 8.05 -3.09 21.83
N ARG A 6 8.40 -3.12 20.53
CA ARG A 6 7.53 -3.71 19.50
C ARG A 6 7.67 -5.22 19.37
N ILE A 7 8.83 -5.78 19.68
CA ILE A 7 9.07 -7.23 19.61
C ILE A 7 8.48 -7.97 20.83
N LEU A 8 8.37 -7.30 21.96
CA LEU A 8 7.84 -7.92 23.19
C LEU A 8 6.31 -8.04 23.22
N SER A 9 5.58 -7.29 22.38
CA SER A 9 4.11 -7.35 22.35
C SER A 9 3.55 -8.54 21.55
N VAL A 10 4.36 -9.17 20.70
CA VAL A 10 3.94 -10.33 19.89
C VAL A 10 4.01 -11.63 20.69
N ILE A 11 4.89 -11.71 21.68
CA ILE A 11 5.13 -12.96 22.44
C ILE A 11 4.22 -13.07 23.68
N MET A 12 3.62 -11.99 24.17
CA MET A 12 2.92 -11.98 25.46
C MET A 12 1.41 -12.23 25.39
N ALA A 13 0.85 -12.56 24.23
CA ALA A 13 -0.60 -12.76 24.06
C ALA A 13 -1.03 -14.23 23.95
N MET A 14 -0.13 -15.20 24.12
CA MET A 14 -0.44 -16.61 23.81
C MET A 14 0.00 -17.64 24.86
N VAL A 15 0.22 -17.24 26.10
CA VAL A 15 0.47 -18.21 27.18
C VAL A 15 -0.58 -18.00 28.26
N MET A 16 -1.76 -18.61 28.10
CA MET A 16 -2.57 -18.98 29.23
C MET A 16 -2.41 -20.49 29.46
N VAL A 17 -1.71 -20.82 30.50
CA VAL A 17 -1.57 -22.18 31.01
C VAL A 17 -2.91 -22.59 31.62
N LEU A 18 -3.59 -23.54 30.99
CA LEU A 18 -4.75 -24.22 31.56
C LEU A 18 -4.27 -25.33 32.47
N ALA A 19 -4.10 -25.04 33.75
CA ALA A 19 -3.99 -26.07 34.79
C ALA A 19 -5.40 -26.59 35.05
N MET A 20 -5.76 -27.74 34.44
CA MET A 20 -7.04 -28.38 34.69
C MET A 20 -6.88 -29.48 35.73
N SER A 21 -7.39 -29.24 36.93
CA SER A 21 -7.75 -30.30 37.88
C SER A 21 -9.16 -30.79 37.53
N VAL A 22 -9.31 -32.07 37.27
CA VAL A 22 -10.56 -32.70 36.83
C VAL A 22 -11.49 -32.89 38.02
N PRO A 23 -12.70 -32.36 38.05
CA PRO A 23 -13.79 -32.88 38.86
C PRO A 23 -14.67 -33.82 38.07
N THR A 24 -14.85 -35.01 38.60
CA THR A 24 -15.83 -36.00 38.14
C THR A 24 -17.23 -35.64 38.65
N PHE A 25 -18.11 -35.15 37.81
CA PHE A 25 -19.55 -35.16 38.09
C PHE A 25 -20.38 -35.21 36.80
N ALA A 26 -21.33 -36.16 36.76
CA ALA A 26 -22.34 -36.23 35.74
C ALA A 26 -23.48 -35.26 36.06
N ALA A 27 -23.59 -34.21 35.31
CA ALA A 27 -24.80 -33.38 35.26
C ALA A 27 -25.14 -33.13 33.79
N THR A 28 -26.40 -33.35 33.45
CA THR A 28 -26.98 -32.96 32.16
C THR A 28 -27.12 -31.45 32.09
N THR A 29 -26.03 -30.74 31.91
CA THR A 29 -26.02 -29.33 31.64
C THR A 29 -25.72 -29.09 30.15
N THR A 30 -26.29 -28.06 29.57
CA THR A 30 -25.97 -27.63 28.23
C THR A 30 -24.48 -27.32 28.18
N ASN A 31 -23.70 -28.20 27.57
CA ASN A 31 -22.22 -28.08 27.49
C ASN A 31 -21.75 -27.03 26.47
N ASN A 32 -22.47 -25.93 26.36
CA ASN A 32 -22.21 -24.89 25.39
C ASN A 32 -22.15 -23.51 26.06
N SER A 33 -21.28 -22.66 25.60
CA SER A 33 -21.22 -21.23 25.96
C SER A 33 -21.09 -20.34 24.74
N ALA A 34 -21.70 -19.17 24.80
CA ALA A 34 -21.62 -18.21 23.69
C ALA A 34 -20.19 -17.70 23.55
N VAL A 35 -19.57 -17.99 22.43
CA VAL A 35 -18.30 -17.45 21.98
C VAL A 35 -18.57 -16.17 21.19
N LYS A 36 -17.80 -15.12 21.47
CA LYS A 36 -17.87 -13.84 20.78
C LYS A 36 -16.55 -13.58 20.07
N ILE A 37 -16.61 -13.36 18.74
CA ILE A 37 -15.45 -13.12 17.90
C ILE A 37 -15.59 -11.74 17.28
N SER A 38 -14.63 -10.86 17.56
CA SER A 38 -14.57 -9.48 17.05
C SER A 38 -13.28 -9.21 16.28
N GLY A 39 -13.20 -8.05 15.61
CA GLY A 39 -12.05 -7.65 14.82
C GLY A 39 -12.04 -8.23 13.40
N VAL A 40 -13.15 -8.78 12.93
CA VAL A 40 -13.31 -9.36 11.59
C VAL A 40 -13.92 -8.30 10.66
N GLU A 41 -13.39 -8.16 9.45
CA GLU A 41 -13.97 -7.29 8.43
C GLU A 41 -15.27 -7.87 7.86
N ALA A 42 -16.10 -6.96 7.31
CA ALA A 42 -17.33 -7.37 6.65
C ALA A 42 -17.02 -8.24 5.41
N GLY A 43 -17.71 -9.37 5.28
CA GLY A 43 -17.54 -10.30 4.15
C GLY A 43 -16.50 -11.39 4.36
N ALA A 44 -15.61 -11.28 5.34
CA ALA A 44 -14.70 -12.37 5.68
C ALA A 44 -15.45 -13.51 6.36
N LYS A 45 -14.96 -14.74 6.14
CA LYS A 45 -15.56 -15.97 6.65
C LYS A 45 -14.85 -16.42 7.92
N VAL A 46 -15.60 -16.60 9.00
CA VAL A 46 -15.11 -17.10 10.28
C VAL A 46 -15.47 -18.56 10.43
N THR A 47 -14.49 -19.39 10.78
CA THR A 47 -14.70 -20.82 11.06
C THR A 47 -14.02 -21.19 12.38
N ALA A 48 -14.74 -21.85 13.27
CA ALA A 48 -14.21 -22.45 14.48
C ALA A 48 -13.98 -23.94 14.27
N TYR A 49 -12.79 -24.44 14.61
CA TYR A 49 -12.42 -25.85 14.52
C TYR A 49 -12.12 -26.40 15.92
N HIS A 50 -12.73 -27.51 16.28
CA HIS A 50 -12.66 -28.11 17.61
C HIS A 50 -11.36 -28.90 17.76
N ILE A 51 -10.30 -28.29 18.30
CA ILE A 51 -8.96 -28.90 18.41
C ILE A 51 -8.74 -29.72 19.70
N ILE A 52 -9.42 -29.36 20.78
CA ILE A 52 -9.45 -30.15 22.04
C ILE A 52 -10.90 -30.36 22.41
N LYS A 53 -11.31 -31.61 22.59
CA LYS A 53 -12.69 -32.02 22.90
C LYS A 53 -12.82 -32.46 24.33
N TYR A 54 -13.99 -32.18 24.95
CA TYR A 54 -14.37 -32.78 26.21
C TYR A 54 -15.14 -34.07 25.93
N ASN A 55 -14.59 -35.19 26.38
CA ASN A 55 -15.18 -36.47 26.06
C ASN A 55 -16.21 -36.93 27.10
N GLN A 56 -16.94 -38.02 26.78
CA GLN A 56 -18.00 -38.58 27.66
C GLN A 56 -17.47 -39.16 28.97
N LYS A 57 -16.14 -39.34 29.10
CA LYS A 57 -15.48 -39.82 30.33
C LYS A 57 -15.07 -38.69 31.28
N GLY A 58 -15.34 -37.45 30.89
CA GLY A 58 -15.12 -36.29 31.76
C GLY A 58 -13.72 -35.72 31.71
N TYR A 59 -13.00 -35.91 30.62
CA TYR A 59 -11.65 -35.29 30.42
C TYR A 59 -11.51 -34.72 29.01
N TYR A 60 -10.50 -33.83 28.87
CA TYR A 60 -10.16 -33.19 27.59
C TYR A 60 -9.18 -34.07 26.82
N GLU A 61 -9.40 -34.21 25.54
CA GLU A 61 -8.57 -34.97 24.62
C GLU A 61 -8.31 -34.22 23.31
N GLU A 62 -7.15 -34.47 22.70
CA GLU A 62 -6.86 -33.93 21.36
C GLU A 62 -7.83 -34.48 20.33
N ALA A 63 -8.35 -33.63 19.48
CA ALA A 63 -9.21 -34.05 18.36
C ALA A 63 -8.42 -34.82 17.30
N ILE A 64 -7.12 -34.49 17.13
CA ILE A 64 -6.16 -35.21 16.29
C ILE A 64 -4.92 -35.51 17.17
N ALA A 65 -4.58 -36.78 17.28
CA ALA A 65 -3.51 -37.25 18.16
C ALA A 65 -2.14 -36.60 17.83
N ASN A 66 -1.41 -36.22 18.88
CA ASN A 66 -0.07 -35.64 18.83
C ASN A 66 0.02 -34.31 18.06
N THR A 67 -1.04 -33.50 18.08
CA THR A 67 -1.07 -32.16 17.48
C THR A 67 -0.94 -31.04 18.49
N ILE A 68 -1.14 -31.31 19.77
CA ILE A 68 -1.15 -30.31 20.85
C ILE A 68 -0.03 -30.63 21.85
N THR A 69 0.76 -29.61 22.12
CA THR A 69 1.81 -29.65 23.17
C THR A 69 1.18 -29.91 24.55
N LYS A 70 1.90 -30.65 25.38
CA LYS A 70 1.51 -30.90 26.77
C LYS A 70 2.42 -30.15 27.72
N ASP A 71 1.82 -29.62 28.78
CA ASP A 71 2.57 -28.97 29.87
C ASP A 71 3.37 -29.96 30.74
N ALA A 72 4.06 -29.45 31.73
CA ALA A 72 4.85 -30.27 32.67
C ALA A 72 4.01 -31.26 33.49
N HIS A 73 2.70 -31.08 33.54
CA HIS A 73 1.75 -31.92 34.26
C HIS A 73 0.98 -32.85 33.30
N ASN A 74 1.42 -32.93 32.03
CA ASN A 74 0.80 -33.72 30.97
C ASN A 74 -0.61 -33.23 30.57
N ASN A 75 -0.97 -31.96 30.86
CA ASN A 75 -2.19 -31.36 30.38
C ASN A 75 -2.01 -30.82 28.97
N LEU A 76 -3.07 -30.83 28.16
CA LEU A 76 -3.06 -30.22 26.84
C LEU A 76 -2.92 -28.70 26.96
N SER A 77 -1.86 -28.18 26.36
CA SER A 77 -1.53 -26.74 26.39
C SER A 77 -1.10 -26.29 24.99
N PRO A 78 -2.06 -25.86 24.15
CA PRO A 78 -1.76 -25.47 22.77
C PRO A 78 -0.73 -24.33 22.73
N SER A 79 0.42 -24.60 22.11
CA SER A 79 1.42 -23.59 21.83
C SER A 79 1.04 -22.78 20.57
N ALA A 80 1.65 -21.61 20.40
CA ALA A 80 1.49 -20.82 19.17
C ALA A 80 1.87 -21.64 17.92
N SER A 81 2.93 -22.45 18.02
CA SER A 81 3.35 -23.32 16.91
C SER A 81 2.33 -24.41 16.59
N ASP A 82 1.67 -24.99 17.60
CA ASP A 82 0.61 -25.99 17.35
C ASP A 82 -0.58 -25.35 16.62
N VAL A 83 -1.04 -24.21 17.12
CA VAL A 83 -2.14 -23.45 16.54
C VAL A 83 -1.86 -23.10 15.08
N MET A 84 -0.65 -22.61 14.78
CA MET A 84 -0.24 -22.28 13.42
C MET A 84 -0.13 -23.54 12.55
N ALA A 85 0.44 -24.62 13.05
CA ALA A 85 0.61 -25.86 12.30
C ALA A 85 -0.72 -26.54 11.98
N ILE A 86 -1.73 -26.42 12.86
CA ILE A 86 -3.08 -26.91 12.59
C ILE A 86 -3.81 -26.00 11.60
N ALA A 87 -3.75 -24.68 11.81
CA ALA A 87 -4.46 -23.71 10.98
C ALA A 87 -4.05 -23.77 9.51
N ALA A 88 -2.83 -24.21 9.24
CA ALA A 88 -2.27 -24.29 7.91
C ALA A 88 -2.43 -25.62 7.19
N ASP A 89 -2.78 -26.62 7.91
CA ASP A 89 -2.89 -27.96 7.36
C ASP A 89 -4.34 -28.23 6.99
N SER A 90 -4.65 -28.08 5.70
CA SER A 90 -6.00 -28.30 5.18
C SER A 90 -6.54 -29.69 5.47
N ASP A 91 -5.65 -30.71 5.49
CA ASP A 91 -6.05 -32.08 5.76
C ASP A 91 -6.38 -32.30 7.24
N LYS A 92 -5.67 -31.63 8.15
CA LYS A 92 -6.04 -31.60 9.57
C LYS A 92 -7.35 -30.85 9.79
N LEU A 93 -7.48 -29.65 9.20
CA LEU A 93 -8.71 -28.87 9.30
C LEU A 93 -9.94 -29.65 8.78
N ALA A 94 -9.78 -30.44 7.72
CA ALA A 94 -10.85 -31.26 7.17
C ALA A 94 -11.30 -32.40 8.12
N GLN A 95 -10.43 -32.88 9.01
CA GLN A 95 -10.74 -33.93 9.99
C GLN A 95 -11.41 -33.41 11.27
N LEU A 96 -11.32 -32.10 11.50
CA LEU A 96 -11.86 -31.49 12.71
C LEU A 96 -13.36 -31.20 12.59
N GLU A 97 -14.07 -31.39 13.69
CA GLU A 97 -15.40 -30.82 13.86
C GLU A 97 -15.31 -29.31 13.73
N LYS A 98 -16.24 -28.72 12.99
CA LYS A 98 -16.21 -27.27 12.73
C LYS A 98 -17.58 -26.64 12.82
N TYR A 99 -17.58 -25.37 13.20
CA TYR A 99 -18.71 -24.47 13.06
C TYR A 99 -18.32 -23.30 12.14
N VAL A 100 -19.15 -23.03 11.14
CA VAL A 100 -18.98 -21.89 10.23
C VAL A 100 -19.96 -20.82 10.63
N PHE A 101 -19.44 -19.68 11.08
CA PHE A 101 -20.29 -18.54 11.44
C PHE A 101 -20.96 -17.96 10.21
N THR A 102 -22.23 -17.60 10.37
CA THR A 102 -23.09 -17.06 9.32
C THR A 102 -23.50 -15.62 9.63
N ALA A 103 -24.24 -14.99 8.75
CA ALA A 103 -24.79 -13.66 9.00
C ALA A 103 -25.77 -13.65 10.20
N ASP A 104 -26.42 -14.77 10.48
CA ASP A 104 -27.34 -14.90 11.62
C ASP A 104 -26.61 -14.89 12.99
N ASP A 105 -25.32 -15.23 12.99
CA ASP A 105 -24.46 -15.16 14.17
C ASP A 105 -23.89 -13.76 14.40
N LEU A 106 -24.03 -12.82 13.46
CA LEU A 106 -23.44 -11.49 13.52
C LEU A 106 -24.37 -10.49 14.25
N VAL A 107 -23.93 -10.00 15.39
CA VAL A 107 -24.65 -9.00 16.18
C VAL A 107 -23.73 -7.81 16.46
N SER A 108 -24.05 -6.64 15.93
CA SER A 108 -23.26 -5.40 16.11
C SER A 108 -21.75 -5.62 15.84
N ASP A 109 -21.44 -6.18 14.66
CA ASP A 109 -20.08 -6.48 14.19
C ASP A 109 -19.29 -7.52 15.04
N VAL A 110 -19.98 -8.29 15.85
CA VAL A 110 -19.44 -9.40 16.64
C VAL A 110 -20.12 -10.70 16.28
N TYR A 111 -19.37 -11.70 15.85
CA TYR A 111 -19.89 -13.06 15.65
C TYR A 111 -20.11 -13.73 17.00
N GLN A 112 -21.29 -14.28 17.21
CA GLN A 112 -21.70 -14.92 18.48
C GLN A 112 -22.38 -16.26 18.21
N HIS A 113 -21.85 -17.32 18.81
CA HIS A 113 -22.47 -18.65 18.74
C HIS A 113 -22.13 -19.48 19.97
N ALA A 114 -23.04 -20.38 20.38
CA ALA A 114 -22.81 -21.30 21.49
C ALA A 114 -21.99 -22.51 21.02
N LEU A 115 -20.72 -22.57 21.40
CA LEU A 115 -19.82 -23.68 21.11
C LEU A 115 -19.74 -24.66 22.30
N GLY A 116 -19.46 -25.93 22.01
CA GLY A 116 -19.33 -27.00 23.00
C GLY A 116 -18.03 -26.90 23.82
N LEU A 117 -17.98 -27.63 24.94
CA LEU A 117 -16.81 -27.72 25.82
C LEU A 117 -15.57 -28.17 25.06
N GLY A 118 -14.47 -27.46 25.29
CA GLY A 118 -13.17 -27.71 24.70
C GLY A 118 -12.49 -26.45 24.18
N THR A 119 -11.44 -26.61 23.39
CA THR A 119 -10.71 -25.52 22.76
C THR A 119 -10.98 -25.52 21.26
N TRP A 120 -11.33 -24.35 20.78
CA TRP A 120 -11.67 -24.07 19.39
C TRP A 120 -10.64 -23.16 18.74
N LEU A 121 -10.15 -23.57 17.59
CA LEU A 121 -9.29 -22.77 16.72
C LEU A 121 -10.15 -21.91 15.81
N ILE A 122 -9.99 -20.61 15.89
CA ILE A 122 -10.69 -19.63 15.05
C ILE A 122 -9.80 -19.27 13.87
N VAL A 123 -10.31 -19.50 12.66
CA VAL A 123 -9.67 -19.18 11.40
C VAL A 123 -10.56 -18.23 10.61
N VAL A 124 -9.99 -17.11 10.16
CA VAL A 124 -10.66 -16.15 9.28
C VAL A 124 -10.08 -16.26 7.88
N THR A 125 -10.95 -16.37 6.87
CA THR A 125 -10.58 -16.48 5.46
C THR A 125 -11.43 -15.55 4.59
N GLY A 126 -11.00 -15.33 3.32
CA GLY A 126 -11.75 -14.50 2.37
C GLY A 126 -11.64 -13.00 2.66
N SER A 127 -10.61 -12.57 3.38
CA SER A 127 -10.29 -11.16 3.58
C SER A 127 -9.77 -10.54 2.29
N SER A 128 -10.18 -9.29 2.02
CA SER A 128 -9.67 -8.48 0.92
C SER A 128 -8.51 -7.58 1.34
N ASP A 129 -8.45 -7.16 2.60
CA ASP A 129 -7.49 -6.13 3.04
C ASP A 129 -6.56 -6.60 4.16
N TYR A 130 -6.99 -7.58 4.96
CA TYR A 130 -6.28 -7.97 6.17
C TYR A 130 -5.70 -9.37 6.12
N ILE A 131 -4.61 -9.55 6.83
CA ILE A 131 -4.03 -10.85 7.13
C ILE A 131 -4.35 -11.17 8.57
N TYR A 132 -5.13 -12.22 8.78
CA TYR A 132 -5.60 -12.65 10.09
C TYR A 132 -4.69 -13.72 10.67
N ASN A 133 -4.32 -13.54 11.94
CA ASN A 133 -3.69 -14.59 12.71
C ASN A 133 -4.77 -15.54 13.26
N PRO A 134 -4.54 -16.86 13.24
CA PRO A 134 -5.42 -17.79 13.93
C PRO A 134 -5.47 -17.46 15.42
N ALA A 135 -6.63 -17.67 16.02
CA ALA A 135 -6.84 -17.47 17.45
C ALA A 135 -7.44 -18.74 18.07
N ILE A 136 -7.34 -18.88 19.37
CA ILE A 136 -8.03 -19.97 20.10
C ILE A 136 -8.97 -19.38 21.13
N VAL A 137 -10.04 -20.13 21.40
CA VAL A 137 -10.96 -19.87 22.50
C VAL A 137 -11.28 -21.17 23.20
N SER A 138 -11.36 -21.16 24.53
CA SER A 138 -11.69 -22.32 25.34
C SER A 138 -13.04 -22.14 26.01
N VAL A 139 -13.89 -23.14 25.87
CA VAL A 139 -15.16 -23.29 26.58
C VAL A 139 -14.96 -24.33 27.67
N GLN A 140 -15.14 -23.96 28.91
CA GLN A 140 -14.85 -24.78 30.08
C GLN A 140 -16.09 -24.87 30.98
N GLN A 141 -16.07 -25.77 31.96
CA GLN A 141 -17.03 -25.82 33.04
C GLN A 141 -16.35 -25.71 34.40
N ASP A 142 -17.03 -25.07 35.36
CA ASP A 142 -16.55 -25.00 36.72
C ASP A 142 -16.82 -26.33 37.48
N THR A 143 -16.42 -26.39 38.77
CA THR A 143 -16.63 -27.56 39.64
C THR A 143 -18.08 -27.86 39.91
N ASN A 144 -19.00 -26.96 39.60
CA ASN A 144 -20.46 -27.12 39.74
C ASN A 144 -21.11 -27.49 38.39
N GLY A 145 -20.28 -27.66 37.32
CA GLY A 145 -20.78 -27.97 36.00
C GLY A 145 -21.32 -26.75 35.23
N VAL A 146 -21.10 -25.53 35.70
CA VAL A 146 -21.48 -24.32 34.98
C VAL A 146 -20.50 -24.09 33.87
N VAL A 147 -20.99 -24.00 32.65
CA VAL A 147 -20.17 -23.77 31.44
C VAL A 147 -19.88 -22.28 31.30
N TYR A 148 -18.61 -21.96 31.08
CA TYR A 148 -18.13 -20.60 30.82
C TYR A 148 -17.00 -20.61 29.81
N GLY A 149 -16.72 -19.45 29.25
CA GLY A 149 -15.54 -19.26 28.40
C GLY A 149 -14.35 -18.71 29.16
N GLU A 150 -13.41 -18.13 28.44
CA GLU A 150 -12.22 -17.49 29.02
C GLU A 150 -12.61 -16.29 29.88
N LEU A 151 -11.85 -16.06 30.95
CA LEU A 151 -12.01 -14.92 31.82
C LEU A 151 -11.66 -13.61 31.08
N ASN A 152 -12.58 -12.69 31.08
CA ASN A 152 -12.30 -11.33 30.64
C ASN A 152 -11.67 -10.52 31.76
N LEU A 153 -10.33 -10.42 31.75
CA LEU A 153 -9.57 -9.72 32.79
C LEU A 153 -9.87 -8.22 32.90
N ALA A 154 -10.44 -7.61 31.84
CA ALA A 154 -10.78 -6.18 31.86
C ALA A 154 -12.08 -5.89 32.60
N THR A 155 -12.96 -6.88 32.73
CA THR A 155 -14.28 -6.71 33.35
C THR A 155 -14.51 -7.61 34.56
N ASP A 156 -13.52 -8.40 34.97
CA ASP A 156 -13.65 -9.46 35.99
C ASP A 156 -14.82 -10.42 35.72
N SER A 157 -15.29 -10.48 34.48
CA SER A 157 -16.38 -11.36 34.07
C SER A 157 -15.87 -12.50 33.22
N TRP A 158 -16.40 -13.68 33.44
CA TRP A 158 -16.18 -14.82 32.57
C TRP A 158 -16.86 -14.56 31.25
N GLY A 159 -16.08 -14.66 30.17
CA GLY A 159 -16.58 -14.42 28.83
C GLY A 159 -15.69 -15.08 27.78
N THR A 160 -16.34 -15.51 26.72
CA THR A 160 -15.71 -16.14 25.56
C THR A 160 -15.46 -15.10 24.47
N ASN A 161 -14.78 -14.03 24.81
CA ASN A 161 -14.50 -12.95 23.86
C ASN A 161 -13.12 -13.17 23.23
N VAL A 162 -13.09 -13.28 21.92
CA VAL A 162 -11.88 -13.35 21.11
C VAL A 162 -11.80 -12.13 20.20
N TYR A 163 -10.72 -11.38 20.29
CA TYR A 163 -10.37 -10.38 19.30
C TYR A 163 -9.34 -10.99 18.34
N VAL A 164 -9.73 -11.18 17.07
CA VAL A 164 -8.82 -11.74 16.09
C VAL A 164 -7.81 -10.68 15.66
N LYS A 165 -6.52 -10.96 15.88
CA LYS A 165 -5.44 -10.07 15.45
C LYS A 165 -5.34 -10.09 13.95
N ARG A 166 -5.19 -8.90 13.36
CA ARG A 166 -5.00 -8.73 11.93
C ARG A 166 -3.89 -7.72 11.64
N GLY A 167 -3.19 -7.93 10.54
CA GLY A 167 -2.24 -6.99 9.96
C GLY A 167 -2.82 -6.37 8.70
N GLU A 168 -2.52 -5.09 8.48
CA GLU A 168 -2.83 -4.37 7.26
C GLU A 168 -1.52 -3.77 6.73
N PRO A 169 -0.95 -4.33 5.65
CA PRO A 169 0.24 -3.80 5.03
C PRO A 169 0.00 -2.42 4.43
N THR A 170 1.00 -1.59 4.45
CA THR A 170 0.94 -0.25 3.87
C THR A 170 1.98 -0.08 2.76
N ILE A 171 1.70 0.85 1.86
CA ILE A 171 2.66 1.38 0.90
C ILE A 171 2.65 2.89 0.99
N THR A 172 3.84 3.49 0.95
CA THR A 172 4.00 4.93 0.84
C THR A 172 4.98 5.26 -0.27
N LYS A 173 4.70 6.33 -0.99
CA LYS A 173 5.57 6.88 -2.01
C LYS A 173 5.88 8.34 -1.70
N THR A 174 7.15 8.71 -1.83
CA THR A 174 7.61 10.08 -1.59
C THR A 174 8.60 10.50 -2.68
N SER A 175 8.62 11.78 -3.01
CA SER A 175 9.74 12.38 -3.74
C SER A 175 10.87 12.67 -2.76
N LEU A 176 12.10 12.34 -3.13
CA LEU A 176 13.31 12.71 -2.40
C LEU A 176 13.97 13.95 -2.99
N THR A 177 13.56 14.34 -4.21
CA THR A 177 14.00 15.60 -4.81
C THR A 177 13.25 16.74 -4.14
N PRO A 178 13.95 17.75 -3.61
CA PRO A 178 13.31 18.96 -3.12
C PRO A 178 12.59 19.68 -4.27
N ASP A 179 11.44 20.26 -3.97
CA ASP A 179 10.66 21.07 -4.89
C ASP A 179 10.30 20.44 -6.24
N VAL A 180 9.32 19.55 -6.20
CA VAL A 180 8.72 18.93 -7.40
C VAL A 180 7.58 19.76 -8.00
N ASN A 181 7.36 20.99 -7.51
CA ASN A 181 6.25 21.83 -7.93
C ASN A 181 6.56 22.64 -9.20
N GLY A 182 7.81 22.63 -9.67
CA GLY A 182 8.21 23.36 -10.84
C GLY A 182 9.39 22.69 -11.53
N VAL A 183 9.18 21.47 -12.06
CA VAL A 183 10.23 20.73 -12.75
C VAL A 183 10.17 20.96 -14.26
N GLN A 184 11.32 21.02 -14.90
CA GLN A 184 11.43 21.13 -16.35
C GLN A 184 11.63 19.78 -17.03
N ILE A 185 11.33 19.72 -18.33
CA ILE A 185 11.59 18.53 -19.14
C ILE A 185 13.12 18.25 -19.15
N GLY A 186 13.47 17.00 -18.82
CA GLY A 186 14.86 16.56 -18.69
C GLY A 186 15.35 16.48 -17.25
N ASP A 187 14.64 17.07 -16.30
CA ASP A 187 14.98 16.96 -14.88
C ASP A 187 14.87 15.52 -14.38
N LYS A 188 15.78 15.15 -13.49
CA LYS A 188 15.83 13.83 -12.89
C LYS A 188 15.39 13.89 -11.44
N LEU A 189 14.30 13.22 -11.15
CA LEU A 189 13.65 13.20 -9.84
C LEU A 189 13.91 11.86 -9.17
N GLN A 190 14.25 11.88 -7.89
CA GLN A 190 14.42 10.68 -7.09
C GLN A 190 13.15 10.39 -6.30
N TYR A 191 12.70 9.15 -6.35
CA TYR A 191 11.53 8.66 -5.63
C TYR A 191 11.91 7.56 -4.67
N GLN A 192 11.15 7.46 -3.59
CA GLN A 192 11.20 6.35 -2.65
C GLN A 192 9.84 5.72 -2.50
N ILE A 193 9.78 4.40 -2.60
CA ILE A 193 8.66 3.56 -2.21
C ILE A 193 9.04 2.82 -0.95
N THR A 194 8.18 2.85 0.06
CA THR A 194 8.30 2.03 1.26
C THR A 194 7.06 1.15 1.35
N ALA A 195 7.23 -0.17 1.36
CA ALA A 195 6.15 -1.14 1.39
C ALA A 195 6.37 -2.15 2.52
N ASP A 196 5.31 -2.46 3.29
CA ASP A 196 5.37 -3.47 4.33
C ASP A 196 5.31 -4.88 3.71
N ILE A 197 6.19 -5.77 4.17
CA ILE A 197 6.01 -7.19 3.96
C ILE A 197 5.03 -7.67 5.02
N PRO A 198 3.91 -8.29 4.64
CA PRO A 198 2.94 -8.77 5.59
C PRO A 198 3.55 -9.75 6.60
N ASP A 199 2.99 -9.81 7.81
CA ASP A 199 3.39 -10.78 8.83
C ASP A 199 2.82 -12.17 8.49
N TYR A 200 3.32 -12.75 7.39
CA TYR A 200 2.93 -14.06 6.92
C TYR A 200 3.32 -15.15 7.90
N GLN A 201 2.37 -16.02 8.19
CA GLN A 201 2.61 -17.18 9.04
C GLN A 201 3.50 -18.21 8.32
N ALA A 202 4.33 -18.92 9.09
CA ALA A 202 5.36 -19.82 8.56
C ALA A 202 4.82 -20.93 7.62
N ASN A 203 3.58 -21.22 7.71
CA ASN A 203 2.87 -22.30 7.05
C ASN A 203 2.01 -21.87 5.84
N VAL A 204 1.90 -20.59 5.56
CA VAL A 204 1.27 -20.10 4.31
C VAL A 204 2.23 -20.37 3.15
N SER A 205 1.73 -20.83 2.01
CA SER A 205 2.48 -21.09 0.78
C SER A 205 1.83 -20.40 -0.41
N ASP A 206 2.56 -20.35 -1.50
CA ASP A 206 2.14 -19.76 -2.77
C ASP A 206 1.73 -18.30 -2.65
N MET A 207 2.46 -17.55 -1.81
CA MET A 207 2.20 -16.16 -1.54
C MET A 207 2.50 -15.29 -2.76
N GLN A 208 1.54 -14.43 -3.10
CA GLN A 208 1.72 -13.37 -4.10
C GLN A 208 2.11 -12.08 -3.37
N TYR A 209 3.12 -11.40 -3.88
CA TYR A 209 3.55 -10.09 -3.43
C TYR A 209 4.20 -9.36 -4.58
N SER A 210 3.68 -8.20 -4.93
CA SER A 210 4.27 -7.34 -5.94
C SER A 210 4.22 -5.86 -5.57
N ILE A 211 5.23 -5.12 -6.01
CA ILE A 211 5.28 -3.67 -5.95
C ILE A 211 5.33 -3.17 -7.38
N LYS A 212 4.27 -2.50 -7.81
CA LYS A 212 4.16 -1.90 -9.13
C LYS A 212 4.23 -0.38 -9.02
N ASP A 213 4.84 0.24 -10.01
CA ASP A 213 4.87 1.69 -10.15
C ASP A 213 4.51 2.11 -11.57
N THR A 214 3.72 3.18 -11.68
CA THR A 214 3.29 3.74 -12.96
C THR A 214 3.59 5.23 -12.99
N LEU A 215 4.41 5.62 -13.95
CA LEU A 215 4.91 6.97 -14.12
C LEU A 215 4.17 7.69 -15.24
N THR A 216 3.55 8.82 -14.94
CA THR A 216 2.92 9.67 -15.94
C THR A 216 3.81 10.89 -16.22
N GLY A 217 4.16 11.11 -17.48
CA GLY A 217 5.05 12.21 -17.86
C GLY A 217 6.52 12.02 -17.44
N LEU A 218 6.85 10.82 -16.97
CA LEU A 218 8.19 10.44 -16.52
C LEU A 218 8.63 9.14 -17.21
N LYS A 219 9.93 8.93 -17.29
CA LYS A 219 10.55 7.66 -17.67
C LYS A 219 11.66 7.30 -16.69
N LEU A 220 11.86 6.02 -16.43
CA LEU A 220 12.92 5.53 -15.54
C LEU A 220 14.31 5.86 -16.07
N VAL A 221 15.23 6.16 -15.15
CA VAL A 221 16.64 6.38 -15.45
C VAL A 221 17.48 5.47 -14.56
N VAL A 222 18.33 4.65 -15.20
CA VAL A 222 19.33 3.83 -14.51
C VAL A 222 20.64 3.98 -15.26
N ASP A 223 21.61 4.63 -14.64
CA ASP A 223 22.95 4.88 -15.20
C ASP A 223 24.00 4.92 -14.07
N GLY A 224 25.24 5.33 -14.37
CA GLY A 224 26.32 5.36 -13.39
C GLY A 224 26.13 6.35 -12.23
N GLU A 225 25.27 7.36 -12.40
CA GLU A 225 24.97 8.39 -11.39
C GLU A 225 23.59 8.18 -10.75
N HIS A 226 22.69 7.51 -11.45
CA HIS A 226 21.31 7.30 -11.05
C HIS A 226 21.03 5.80 -10.84
N SER A 227 21.58 5.27 -9.76
CA SER A 227 21.41 3.85 -9.40
C SER A 227 20.09 3.61 -8.66
N VAL A 228 19.63 2.37 -8.74
CA VAL A 228 18.49 1.88 -7.95
C VAL A 228 19.00 1.31 -6.64
N GLU A 229 18.38 1.67 -5.53
CA GLU A 229 18.67 1.12 -4.21
C GLU A 229 17.46 0.30 -3.73
N ALA A 230 17.73 -0.91 -3.21
CA ALA A 230 16.71 -1.77 -2.64
C ALA A 230 17.18 -2.36 -1.32
N THR A 231 16.39 -2.18 -0.26
CA THR A 231 16.73 -2.68 1.08
C THR A 231 15.52 -3.27 1.80
N VAL A 232 15.79 -4.19 2.72
CA VAL A 232 14.84 -4.68 3.72
C VAL A 232 15.32 -4.25 5.09
N ASP A 233 14.53 -3.51 5.85
CA ASP A 233 14.91 -2.93 7.14
C ASP A 233 16.28 -2.23 7.10
N ASN A 234 16.53 -1.44 6.04
CA ASN A 234 17.77 -0.72 5.77
C ASN A 234 19.01 -1.63 5.56
N LYS A 235 18.82 -2.87 5.16
CA LYS A 235 19.90 -3.81 4.80
C LYS A 235 19.69 -4.27 3.37
N THR A 236 20.78 -4.35 2.63
CA THR A 236 20.76 -4.95 1.28
C THR A 236 20.39 -6.43 1.39
N ASP A 237 19.52 -6.87 0.48
CA ASP A 237 19.13 -8.28 0.31
C ASP A 237 19.32 -8.68 -1.15
N ASP A 238 20.01 -9.78 -1.40
CA ASP A 238 20.38 -10.21 -2.75
C ASP A 238 19.15 -10.62 -3.58
N THR A 239 18.16 -11.25 -2.95
CA THR A 239 16.93 -11.68 -3.63
C THR A 239 16.12 -10.46 -4.09
N LEU A 240 15.92 -9.48 -3.19
CA LEU A 240 15.25 -8.24 -3.52
C LEU A 240 16.02 -7.46 -4.59
N THR A 241 17.33 -7.34 -4.46
CA THR A 241 18.19 -6.63 -5.41
C THR A 241 18.08 -7.26 -6.81
N ALA A 242 18.09 -8.58 -6.92
CA ALA A 242 17.93 -9.28 -8.19
C ALA A 242 16.55 -9.02 -8.82
N ALA A 243 15.48 -9.09 -8.04
CA ALA A 243 14.11 -8.82 -8.51
C ALA A 243 13.95 -7.37 -9.00
N VAL A 244 14.49 -6.41 -8.27
CA VAL A 244 14.44 -4.99 -8.61
C VAL A 244 15.24 -4.68 -9.87
N ASN A 245 16.44 -5.20 -10.00
CA ASN A 245 17.27 -5.03 -11.20
C ASN A 245 16.66 -5.69 -12.45
N ALA A 246 15.85 -6.72 -12.28
CA ALA A 246 15.09 -7.32 -13.38
C ALA A 246 13.89 -6.45 -13.81
N ALA A 247 13.29 -5.72 -12.87
CA ALA A 247 12.08 -4.94 -13.09
C ALA A 247 12.34 -3.52 -13.58
N ILE A 248 13.34 -2.81 -13.02
CA ILE A 248 13.58 -1.38 -13.27
C ILE A 248 14.63 -1.21 -14.38
N ARG A 249 14.20 -0.60 -15.50
CA ARG A 249 15.05 -0.39 -16.69
C ARG A 249 14.91 1.03 -17.21
N THR A 250 16.00 1.59 -17.67
CA THR A 250 16.02 2.93 -18.31
C THR A 250 15.04 3.01 -19.47
N GLY A 251 14.27 4.09 -19.53
CA GLY A 251 13.34 4.42 -20.60
C GLY A 251 11.91 3.92 -20.41
N GLU A 252 11.70 2.97 -19.50
CA GLU A 252 10.34 2.47 -19.18
C GLU A 252 9.55 3.50 -18.39
N THR A 253 8.23 3.47 -18.53
CA THR A 253 7.26 4.33 -17.82
C THR A 253 6.53 3.60 -16.69
N SER A 254 6.91 2.37 -16.42
CA SER A 254 6.40 1.56 -15.31
C SER A 254 7.38 0.44 -14.97
N PHE A 255 7.26 -0.11 -13.77
CA PHE A 255 7.92 -1.34 -13.39
C PHE A 255 7.05 -2.15 -12.44
N GLU A 256 7.34 -3.43 -12.33
CA GLU A 256 6.70 -4.31 -11.35
C GLU A 256 7.75 -5.27 -10.77
N VAL A 257 8.01 -5.14 -9.47
CA VAL A 257 8.88 -6.04 -8.72
C VAL A 257 8.06 -7.24 -8.28
N THR A 258 8.37 -8.39 -8.84
CA THR A 258 7.72 -9.68 -8.58
C THR A 258 8.75 -10.75 -8.25
N GLY A 259 8.31 -11.99 -8.01
CA GLY A 259 9.20 -13.14 -7.81
C GLY A 259 9.85 -13.21 -6.42
N LEU A 260 9.37 -12.41 -5.47
CA LEU A 260 9.73 -12.51 -4.06
C LEU A 260 8.96 -13.72 -3.48
N GLY A 261 9.54 -14.91 -3.60
CA GLY A 261 8.89 -16.16 -3.21
C GLY A 261 8.75 -16.34 -1.69
N ASP A 262 8.05 -17.42 -1.31
CA ASP A 262 7.70 -17.75 0.08
C ASP A 262 8.86 -17.69 1.06
N THR A 263 10.03 -18.17 0.64
CA THR A 263 11.23 -18.17 1.48
C THR A 263 11.66 -16.76 1.87
N PHE A 264 11.67 -15.84 0.90
CA PHE A 264 11.99 -14.44 1.14
C PHE A 264 10.93 -13.76 2.01
N LEU A 265 9.66 -13.93 1.67
CA LEU A 265 8.54 -13.29 2.36
C LEU A 265 8.44 -13.73 3.81
N LYS A 266 8.63 -15.03 4.10
CA LYS A 266 8.64 -15.57 5.48
C LYS A 266 9.84 -15.11 6.29
N ALA A 267 11.03 -15.08 5.70
CA ALA A 267 12.24 -14.63 6.39
C ALA A 267 12.20 -13.12 6.72
N ASN A 268 11.36 -12.37 6.00
CA ASN A 268 11.23 -10.92 6.12
C ASN A 268 9.84 -10.48 6.57
N ALA A 269 9.00 -11.38 7.06
CA ALA A 269 7.65 -11.07 7.56
C ALA A 269 7.67 -9.93 8.58
N GLY A 270 6.76 -8.96 8.42
CA GLY A 270 6.64 -7.78 9.27
C GLY A 270 7.74 -6.72 9.11
N LYS A 271 8.64 -6.87 8.13
CA LYS A 271 9.68 -5.87 7.79
C LYS A 271 9.23 -4.97 6.65
N GLN A 272 10.03 -3.94 6.36
CA GLN A 272 9.76 -2.98 5.29
C GLN A 272 10.77 -3.13 4.14
N ILE A 273 10.26 -3.16 2.92
CA ILE A 273 11.04 -2.93 1.70
C ILE A 273 11.11 -1.43 1.46
N VAL A 274 12.31 -0.92 1.16
CA VAL A 274 12.53 0.43 0.68
C VAL A 274 13.20 0.35 -0.68
N LEU A 275 12.54 0.94 -1.68
CA LEU A 275 13.05 1.09 -3.05
C LEU A 275 13.31 2.57 -3.32
N LYS A 276 14.49 2.92 -3.83
CA LYS A 276 14.77 4.25 -4.34
C LYS A 276 15.19 4.13 -5.81
N TYR A 277 14.65 5.00 -6.64
CA TYR A 277 14.91 5.01 -8.07
C TYR A 277 14.81 6.42 -8.62
N TRP A 278 15.29 6.61 -9.85
CA TRP A 278 15.28 7.89 -10.55
C TRP A 278 14.38 7.85 -11.77
N ALA A 279 13.72 8.97 -12.05
CA ALA A 279 12.91 9.17 -13.24
C ALA A 279 13.17 10.55 -13.84
N GLU A 280 13.19 10.64 -15.16
CA GLU A 280 13.37 11.87 -15.92
C GLU A 280 12.03 12.38 -16.43
N VAL A 281 11.78 13.66 -16.29
CA VAL A 281 10.62 14.36 -16.82
C VAL A 281 10.68 14.37 -18.34
N THR A 282 9.63 13.86 -18.98
CA THR A 282 9.57 13.72 -20.45
C THR A 282 8.73 14.82 -21.10
N THR A 283 8.83 14.94 -22.42
CA THR A 283 7.97 15.82 -23.21
C THR A 283 6.48 15.45 -23.18
N SER A 284 6.14 14.28 -22.66
CA SER A 284 4.76 13.86 -22.43
C SER A 284 4.20 14.29 -21.07
N ALA A 285 5.03 14.93 -20.22
CA ALA A 285 4.54 15.53 -18.98
C ALA A 285 3.49 16.59 -19.31
N LYS A 286 2.40 16.57 -18.55
CA LYS A 286 1.36 17.58 -18.71
C LYS A 286 1.91 18.94 -18.29
N LEU A 287 1.73 19.91 -19.15
CA LEU A 287 2.09 21.31 -18.91
C LEU A 287 0.89 22.01 -18.31
N THR A 288 1.09 22.89 -17.36
CA THR A 288 0.06 23.68 -16.68
C THR A 288 -0.44 23.07 -15.35
N VAL A 289 -1.63 23.48 -14.93
CA VAL A 289 -2.27 23.13 -13.64
C VAL A 289 -2.63 21.65 -13.47
N ASP A 290 -2.51 20.86 -14.51
CA ASP A 290 -2.76 19.42 -14.43
C ASP A 290 -1.52 18.70 -13.88
N LYS A 291 -1.72 18.02 -12.77
CA LYS A 291 -0.69 17.22 -12.12
C LYS A 291 -0.31 16.01 -12.96
N ALA A 292 0.96 15.72 -13.06
CA ALA A 292 1.43 14.41 -13.49
C ALA A 292 1.58 13.52 -12.24
N ASN A 293 1.03 12.32 -12.32
CA ASN A 293 0.97 11.39 -11.21
C ASN A 293 2.03 10.29 -11.36
N ASN A 294 2.67 9.94 -10.25
CA ASN A 294 3.52 8.78 -10.15
C ASN A 294 2.94 7.87 -9.06
N LYS A 295 2.34 6.74 -9.45
CA LYS A 295 1.54 5.88 -8.59
C LYS A 295 2.24 4.57 -8.30
N ALA A 296 2.43 4.27 -7.01
CA ALA A 296 2.87 2.96 -6.53
C ALA A 296 1.69 2.14 -6.01
N GLU A 297 1.68 0.86 -6.33
CA GLU A 297 0.67 -0.12 -5.97
C GLU A 297 1.35 -1.31 -5.30
N LEU A 298 0.76 -1.80 -4.22
CA LEU A 298 1.17 -3.02 -3.52
C LEU A 298 0.04 -4.05 -3.65
N GLU A 299 0.34 -5.20 -4.22
CA GLU A 299 -0.54 -6.35 -4.18
C GLU A 299 0.07 -7.44 -3.30
N TYR A 300 -0.74 -8.08 -2.49
CA TYR A 300 -0.29 -9.10 -1.55
C TYR A 300 -1.37 -10.14 -1.27
N SER A 301 -0.95 -11.38 -1.01
CA SER A 301 -1.87 -12.43 -0.57
C SER A 301 -2.45 -12.12 0.81
N THR A 302 -3.71 -12.42 1.00
CA THR A 302 -4.40 -12.44 2.30
C THR A 302 -4.81 -13.86 2.67
N ASN A 303 -5.58 -14.04 3.73
CA ASN A 303 -6.12 -15.35 4.12
C ASN A 303 -7.23 -15.81 3.14
N GLY A 304 -6.82 -16.24 1.94
CA GLY A 304 -7.72 -16.74 0.90
C GLY A 304 -8.23 -15.70 -0.08
N GLY A 305 -7.52 -14.56 -0.20
CA GLY A 305 -7.77 -13.48 -1.15
C GLY A 305 -6.49 -12.73 -1.52
N THR A 306 -6.67 -11.59 -2.15
CA THR A 306 -5.57 -10.66 -2.53
C THR A 306 -5.91 -9.28 -2.01
N GLY A 307 -4.98 -8.65 -1.30
CA GLY A 307 -5.06 -7.28 -0.85
C GLY A 307 -4.38 -6.32 -1.82
N HIS A 308 -4.85 -5.08 -1.83
CA HIS A 308 -4.32 -4.01 -2.67
C HIS A 308 -4.21 -2.71 -1.90
N LYS A 309 -3.07 -2.01 -2.03
CA LYS A 309 -2.83 -0.68 -1.47
C LYS A 309 -2.15 0.19 -2.51
N GLU A 310 -2.38 1.50 -2.46
CA GLU A 310 -1.75 2.44 -3.36
C GLU A 310 -1.27 3.71 -2.66
N SER A 311 -0.29 4.38 -3.27
CA SER A 311 0.24 5.67 -2.86
C SER A 311 0.71 6.44 -4.08
N THR A 312 0.43 7.74 -4.13
CA THR A 312 0.71 8.59 -5.29
C THR A 312 1.52 9.80 -4.86
N THR A 313 2.52 10.17 -5.68
CA THR A 313 3.16 11.48 -5.66
C THR A 313 2.75 12.26 -6.89
N GLU A 314 2.82 13.57 -6.80
CA GLU A 314 2.46 14.50 -7.86
C GLU A 314 3.64 15.39 -8.20
N HIS A 315 3.75 15.80 -9.46
CA HIS A 315 4.70 16.80 -9.90
C HIS A 315 4.07 17.70 -10.98
N TYR A 316 4.60 18.90 -11.11
CA TYR A 316 4.13 19.89 -12.05
C TYR A 316 5.25 20.26 -13.00
N THR A 317 4.92 20.38 -14.29
CA THR A 317 5.81 20.99 -15.29
C THR A 317 5.19 22.29 -15.77
N PHE A 318 6.03 23.25 -16.11
CA PHE A 318 5.61 24.56 -16.56
C PHE A 318 6.01 24.79 -18.02
N GLY A 319 5.28 25.63 -18.72
CA GLY A 319 5.57 25.98 -20.10
C GLY A 319 5.02 27.36 -20.47
N ILE A 320 5.65 27.99 -21.44
CA ILE A 320 5.07 29.16 -22.11
C ILE A 320 4.31 28.65 -23.33
N ASP A 321 2.98 28.77 -23.27
CA ASP A 321 2.11 28.52 -24.42
C ASP A 321 1.61 29.85 -24.96
N THR A 322 1.84 30.07 -26.23
CA THR A 322 1.45 31.30 -26.92
C THR A 322 0.27 31.07 -27.86
N THR A 323 -0.73 30.37 -27.40
CA THR A 323 -1.94 30.18 -28.21
C THR A 323 -2.91 31.31 -27.98
N ILE A 324 -2.94 32.29 -28.85
CA ILE A 324 -4.06 33.22 -28.95
C ILE A 324 -5.00 32.71 -30.05
N ASN A 325 -6.14 32.17 -29.66
CA ASN A 325 -7.23 31.97 -30.60
C ASN A 325 -8.04 33.24 -30.69
N GLY A 326 -7.83 34.00 -31.76
CA GLY A 326 -8.71 35.11 -32.07
C GLY A 326 -10.16 34.63 -32.08
N SER A 327 -11.02 35.37 -31.41
CA SER A 327 -12.48 35.38 -31.51
C SER A 327 -13.31 34.19 -31.00
N THR A 328 -12.77 33.07 -30.61
CA THR A 328 -13.59 31.91 -30.20
C THR A 328 -13.39 31.43 -28.77
N GLU A 329 -12.39 31.90 -28.06
CA GLU A 329 -12.23 31.58 -26.64
C GLU A 329 -12.82 32.63 -25.74
N THR A 330 -13.66 32.19 -24.82
CA THR A 330 -14.43 33.08 -23.90
C THR A 330 -13.65 33.48 -22.65
N THR A 331 -12.45 32.97 -22.47
CA THR A 331 -11.57 33.27 -21.31
C THR A 331 -10.15 33.50 -21.79
N PRO A 332 -9.56 34.69 -21.57
CA PRO A 332 -8.13 34.91 -21.85
C PRO A 332 -7.32 34.11 -20.87
N LYS A 333 -6.34 33.37 -21.40
CA LYS A 333 -5.30 32.76 -20.58
C LYS A 333 -4.25 33.83 -20.26
N THR A 334 -3.99 34.10 -19.00
CA THR A 334 -2.93 35.01 -18.59
C THR A 334 -1.56 34.42 -18.97
N GLY A 335 -0.67 35.25 -19.53
CA GLY A 335 0.67 34.86 -19.94
C GLY A 335 0.82 34.43 -21.40
N GLU A 336 -0.21 34.63 -22.22
CA GLU A 336 -0.10 34.40 -23.68
C GLU A 336 0.69 35.49 -24.37
N PHE A 337 1.45 35.08 -25.40
CA PHE A 337 2.29 35.95 -26.22
C PHE A 337 1.91 35.78 -27.70
N ILE A 338 1.79 36.89 -28.42
CA ILE A 338 1.60 36.87 -29.87
C ILE A 338 2.51 37.88 -30.55
N LYS A 339 3.14 37.50 -31.65
CA LYS A 339 3.89 38.39 -32.54
C LYS A 339 2.98 38.89 -33.66
N ILE A 340 2.76 40.18 -33.71
CA ILE A 340 1.92 40.85 -34.73
C ILE A 340 2.73 41.93 -35.44
N ASP A 341 2.20 42.44 -36.57
CA ASP A 341 2.77 43.53 -37.31
C ASP A 341 2.66 44.89 -36.54
N GLU A 342 3.34 45.93 -37.05
CA GLU A 342 3.36 47.26 -36.44
C GLU A 342 2.04 47.99 -36.40
N ASN A 343 1.07 47.58 -37.23
CA ASN A 343 -0.30 48.11 -37.27
C ASN A 343 -1.26 47.34 -36.39
N GLY A 344 -0.77 46.25 -35.79
CA GLY A 344 -1.54 45.39 -34.92
C GLY A 344 -1.75 46.01 -33.54
N ASN A 345 -2.84 45.66 -32.90
CA ASN A 345 -3.17 46.07 -31.55
C ASN A 345 -3.76 44.89 -30.78
N VAL A 346 -3.36 44.77 -29.52
CA VAL A 346 -3.94 43.82 -28.59
C VAL A 346 -4.76 44.60 -27.57
N SER A 347 -6.02 44.32 -27.47
CA SER A 347 -6.93 44.95 -26.51
C SER A 347 -7.67 43.90 -25.67
N TYR A 348 -7.93 44.23 -24.42
CA TYR A 348 -8.67 43.39 -23.49
C TYR A 348 -10.06 43.99 -23.28
N ASN A 349 -11.09 43.21 -23.53
CA ASN A 349 -12.48 43.61 -23.25
C ASN A 349 -12.85 43.17 -21.83
N GLU A 350 -12.82 44.10 -20.88
CA GLU A 350 -13.13 43.87 -19.46
C GLU A 350 -14.56 43.32 -19.23
N THR A 351 -15.48 43.61 -20.14
CA THR A 351 -16.88 43.16 -20.01
C THR A 351 -17.05 41.71 -20.43
N THR A 352 -16.36 41.26 -21.45
CA THR A 352 -16.46 39.88 -22.01
C THR A 352 -15.33 38.98 -21.57
N GLY A 353 -14.27 39.55 -20.99
CA GLY A 353 -13.04 38.80 -20.65
C GLY A 353 -12.23 38.34 -21.88
N GLN A 354 -12.49 38.93 -23.06
CA GLN A 354 -11.85 38.51 -24.31
C GLN A 354 -10.65 39.37 -24.65
N VAL A 355 -9.58 38.76 -25.17
CA VAL A 355 -8.48 39.43 -25.85
C VAL A 355 -8.86 39.58 -27.31
N VAL A 356 -8.83 40.80 -27.84
CA VAL A 356 -9.03 41.09 -29.26
C VAL A 356 -7.70 41.49 -29.86
N VAL A 357 -7.27 40.75 -30.85
CA VAL A 357 -6.04 40.99 -31.61
C VAL A 357 -6.42 41.50 -32.98
N THR A 358 -5.84 42.64 -33.36
CA THR A 358 -5.93 43.19 -34.71
C THR A 358 -4.56 43.24 -35.33
N GLY A 359 -4.43 43.20 -36.64
CA GLY A 359 -3.16 43.12 -37.36
C GLY A 359 -2.83 41.72 -37.85
N GLU A 360 -1.72 41.56 -38.57
CA GLU A 360 -1.25 40.30 -39.14
C GLU A 360 -0.38 39.56 -38.13
N ALA A 361 -0.67 38.26 -37.90
CA ALA A 361 0.11 37.39 -37.10
C ALA A 361 1.41 36.97 -37.87
N LEU A 362 2.58 37.22 -37.29
CA LEU A 362 3.85 37.13 -37.99
C LEU A 362 4.53 35.78 -37.76
N THR A 363 4.89 35.11 -38.86
CA THR A 363 5.65 33.86 -38.88
C THR A 363 7.13 34.17 -39.18
N GLY A 364 8.04 33.50 -38.46
CA GLY A 364 9.48 33.56 -38.75
C GLY A 364 10.31 34.46 -37.82
N ALA A 365 9.69 35.13 -36.84
CA ALA A 365 10.43 35.78 -35.77
C ALA A 365 11.18 34.74 -34.92
N GLU A 366 12.45 34.98 -34.63
CA GLU A 366 13.25 34.08 -33.81
C GLU A 366 13.51 34.71 -32.43
N PHE A 367 13.31 33.88 -31.42
CA PHE A 367 13.46 34.22 -30.01
C PHE A 367 14.42 33.29 -29.31
N GLN A 368 15.16 33.82 -28.35
CA GLN A 368 15.92 33.06 -27.35
C GLN A 368 15.34 33.34 -25.97
N LEU A 369 15.40 32.33 -25.10
CA LEU A 369 14.98 32.46 -23.71
C LEU A 369 16.22 32.45 -22.82
N HIS A 370 16.38 33.48 -22.01
CA HIS A 370 17.51 33.62 -21.09
C HIS A 370 17.06 33.48 -19.64
N ILE A 371 17.94 32.89 -18.82
CA ILE A 371 17.64 32.58 -17.41
C ILE A 371 18.14 33.74 -16.53
N GLY A 372 17.26 34.25 -15.67
CA GLY A 372 17.56 35.24 -14.63
C GLY A 372 17.74 36.69 -15.12
N SER A 373 18.17 36.91 -16.38
CA SER A 373 18.29 38.25 -17.00
C SER A 373 18.32 38.15 -18.52
N ALA A 374 18.10 39.24 -19.24
CA ALA A 374 18.17 39.28 -20.70
C ALA A 374 19.54 38.88 -21.29
N ASP A 375 20.61 39.03 -20.53
CA ASP A 375 21.97 38.60 -20.86
C ASP A 375 22.37 37.32 -20.09
N GLY A 376 21.43 36.66 -19.45
CA GLY A 376 21.66 35.47 -18.64
C GLY A 376 22.01 34.24 -19.47
N ALA A 377 22.17 33.10 -18.78
CA ALA A 377 22.40 31.81 -19.44
C ALA A 377 21.28 31.47 -20.42
N LEU A 378 21.65 30.93 -21.59
CA LEU A 378 20.69 30.58 -22.61
C LEU A 378 19.94 29.29 -22.22
N PHE A 379 18.62 29.33 -22.19
CA PHE A 379 17.80 28.16 -22.00
C PHE A 379 17.89 27.25 -23.24
N THR A 380 18.09 25.96 -23.01
CA THR A 380 18.10 24.94 -24.03
C THR A 380 17.13 23.83 -23.62
N ASN A 381 16.13 23.55 -24.44
CA ASN A 381 15.17 22.51 -24.11
C ASN A 381 15.77 21.08 -24.21
N ALA A 382 15.03 20.08 -23.79
CA ALA A 382 15.48 18.68 -23.79
C ALA A 382 15.85 18.14 -25.20
N ALA A 383 15.37 18.78 -26.28
CA ALA A 383 15.74 18.46 -27.65
C ALA A 383 17.02 19.20 -28.13
N GLY A 384 17.71 19.93 -27.25
CA GLY A 384 18.87 20.73 -27.59
C GLY A 384 18.58 22.03 -28.33
N LYS A 385 17.31 22.46 -28.39
CA LYS A 385 16.88 23.66 -29.10
C LYS A 385 16.91 24.86 -28.15
N SER A 386 17.56 25.93 -28.56
CA SER A 386 17.72 27.20 -27.79
C SER A 386 17.14 28.40 -28.53
N THR A 387 16.74 28.26 -29.81
CA THR A 387 16.08 29.30 -30.58
C THR A 387 14.69 28.82 -30.99
N PHE A 388 13.69 29.64 -30.72
CA PHE A 388 12.27 29.33 -30.95
C PHE A 388 11.72 30.31 -31.99
N THR A 389 10.96 29.77 -32.96
CA THR A 389 10.51 30.55 -34.12
C THR A 389 9.00 30.63 -34.12
N THR A 390 8.43 31.81 -34.36
CA THR A 390 6.98 31.99 -34.45
C THR A 390 6.38 31.33 -35.68
N VAL A 391 5.21 30.77 -35.52
CA VAL A 391 4.35 30.26 -36.60
C VAL A 391 2.95 30.85 -36.37
N ASP A 392 2.46 31.61 -37.35
CA ASP A 392 1.18 32.34 -37.23
C ASP A 392 1.11 33.21 -35.95
N GLY A 393 2.20 33.92 -35.66
CA GLY A 393 2.36 34.75 -34.47
C GLY A 393 2.59 34.02 -33.17
N ARG A 394 2.57 32.68 -33.16
CA ARG A 394 2.64 31.84 -31.96
C ARG A 394 4.05 31.37 -31.68
N LEU A 395 4.35 31.28 -30.41
CA LEU A 395 5.61 30.75 -29.90
C LEU A 395 5.29 29.71 -28.83
N GLU A 396 5.89 28.53 -28.93
CA GLU A 396 5.72 27.45 -27.95
C GLU A 396 7.07 27.05 -27.35
N ILE A 397 7.20 27.19 -26.03
CA ILE A 397 8.36 26.77 -25.25
C ILE A 397 7.86 26.02 -24.03
N ASN A 398 8.25 24.75 -23.94
CA ASN A 398 7.77 23.83 -22.93
C ASN A 398 8.88 23.42 -21.97
N GLY A 399 8.51 23.01 -20.76
CA GLY A 399 9.41 22.43 -19.78
C GLY A 399 10.24 23.48 -19.04
N LEU A 400 9.64 24.60 -18.68
CA LEU A 400 10.23 25.64 -17.87
C LEU A 400 10.02 25.35 -16.37
N ASP A 401 10.94 25.85 -15.56
CA ASP A 401 10.89 25.81 -14.11
C ASP A 401 10.06 27.00 -13.58
N SER A 402 9.13 26.75 -12.67
CA SER A 402 8.25 27.79 -12.10
C SER A 402 8.98 28.75 -11.16
N ASP A 403 10.13 28.37 -10.63
CA ASP A 403 10.92 29.14 -9.66
C ASP A 403 12.02 29.98 -10.32
N VAL A 404 12.06 30.02 -11.64
CA VAL A 404 13.08 30.69 -12.44
C VAL A 404 12.47 31.86 -13.25
N ASP A 405 13.08 33.00 -13.16
CA ASP A 405 12.75 34.14 -14.04
C ASP A 405 13.36 33.92 -15.44
N TYR A 406 12.51 34.00 -16.45
CA TYR A 406 12.94 33.87 -17.85
C TYR A 406 12.72 35.16 -18.60
N TYR A 407 13.68 35.49 -19.48
CA TYR A 407 13.64 36.68 -20.35
C TYR A 407 13.58 36.23 -21.80
N LEU A 408 12.48 36.57 -22.48
CA LEU A 408 12.31 36.28 -23.90
C LEU A 408 12.92 37.39 -24.74
N VAL A 409 13.94 37.07 -25.51
CA VAL A 409 14.71 38.02 -26.33
C VAL A 409 14.51 37.73 -27.81
N GLU A 410 13.99 38.69 -28.57
CA GLU A 410 13.88 38.59 -30.02
C GLU A 410 15.26 38.76 -30.65
N THR A 411 15.73 37.76 -31.38
CA THR A 411 17.05 37.74 -32.02
C THR A 411 16.96 38.02 -33.51
N LYS A 412 15.77 37.82 -34.10
CA LYS A 412 15.53 38.10 -35.51
C LYS A 412 14.07 38.44 -35.74
N ALA A 413 13.78 39.53 -36.43
CA ALA A 413 12.47 39.88 -36.91
C ALA A 413 12.00 38.94 -38.04
N PRO A 414 10.67 38.79 -38.25
CA PRO A 414 10.12 37.98 -39.34
C PRO A 414 10.59 38.38 -40.72
#